data_22cf37b3cd4a208f940b8a3f3ff8a3f3
#
_entry.id   22cf37b3cd4a208f940b8a3f3ff8a3f3
#
_cell.length_a   1.000
_cell.length_b   1.000
_cell.length_c   1.000
_cell.angle_alpha   90.00
_cell.angle_beta   90.00
_cell.angle_gamma   90.00
#
_symmetry.space_group_name_H-M   'P 1'
#
loop_
_entity.id
_entity.type
_entity.pdbx_description
1 polymer ?
#
loop_
_entity_poly.entity_id
_entity_poly.type
_entity_poly.pdbx_seq_one_letter_code
_entity_poly.pdbx_strand_id
1 'polypeptide(L)'
;MYSNYFNIMAKTLEQTIGQLIIAGFRESTITPKSDIVRYIKDYNISGVILYDEDMENKRNKTRNVISQRQLQNLTKGLQDSSDNPLLISIDQEGGKVNRLKKRYGFPDFPSWNEIGFIDDVQNTKQYTELLGNCLNGVGINLNYAPVLDLDYGKSSYIGNANRALSKDPNKVINHSSIFISELKKTGVVSCVKHFPGQGSGIGDTHKGLTDITKTWSEVELLPYKKLIEQNELEMVMISHVFHRGLDSNLPASLSNKITTELLRDEMKFKGVIICDDPSMKAISENYSLEDTFCLMINAGINM
;
A
#
# COMPACT_ATOMS: atom_id res chain seq x y z
N MET A 1 -1.13 29.94 37.74
CA MET A 1 -2.17 29.00 37.27
C MET A 1 -2.60 29.44 35.88
N TYR A 2 -2.00 28.90 34.85
CA TYR A 2 -2.41 29.13 33.45
C TYR A 2 -3.06 27.84 32.94
N SER A 3 -4.38 27.89 32.86
CA SER A 3 -5.20 26.84 32.23
C SER A 3 -5.11 27.05 30.71
N ASN A 4 -4.20 26.35 30.04
CA ASN A 4 -4.23 26.21 28.60
C ASN A 4 -5.29 25.16 28.28
N TYR A 5 -6.54 25.58 28.13
CA TYR A 5 -7.55 24.83 27.43
C TYR A 5 -7.15 24.84 25.95
N PHE A 6 -6.56 23.73 25.49
CA PHE A 6 -6.54 23.42 24.06
C PHE A 6 -8.01 23.35 23.63
N ASN A 7 -8.47 24.37 22.92
CA ASN A 7 -9.70 24.28 22.12
C ASN A 7 -9.45 23.26 21.02
N ILE A 8 -9.70 21.98 21.32
CA ILE A 8 -9.85 20.96 20.29
C ILE A 8 -11.17 21.30 19.60
N MET A 9 -11.10 22.10 18.54
CA MET A 9 -12.28 22.28 17.66
C MET A 9 -12.68 20.90 17.19
N ALA A 10 -13.94 20.51 17.45
CA ALA A 10 -14.48 19.24 16.95
C ALA A 10 -14.34 19.23 15.41
N LYS A 11 -13.69 18.22 14.86
CA LYS A 11 -13.60 18.04 13.41
C LYS A 11 -14.98 17.91 12.81
N THR A 12 -15.20 18.51 11.66
CA THR A 12 -16.46 18.31 10.91
C THR A 12 -16.55 16.87 10.40
N LEU A 13 -17.74 16.45 9.97
CA LEU A 13 -17.92 15.13 9.36
C LEU A 13 -17.02 14.97 8.13
N GLU A 14 -16.94 15.99 7.28
CA GLU A 14 -16.09 16.00 6.09
C GLU A 14 -14.61 15.84 6.46
N GLN A 15 -14.13 16.54 7.48
CA GLN A 15 -12.75 16.40 7.97
C GLN A 15 -12.48 15.03 8.60
N THR A 16 -13.51 14.40 9.17
CA THR A 16 -13.38 13.03 9.71
C THR A 16 -13.33 12.02 8.57
N ILE A 17 -14.17 12.16 7.55
CA ILE A 17 -14.13 11.33 6.34
C ILE A 17 -12.81 11.52 5.60
N GLY A 18 -12.30 12.75 5.50
CA GLY A 18 -11.00 13.02 4.89
C GLY A 18 -9.86 12.20 5.48
N GLN A 19 -9.89 11.92 6.78
CA GLN A 19 -8.89 11.06 7.44
C GLN A 19 -8.92 9.59 6.99
N LEU A 20 -9.92 9.16 6.25
CA LEU A 20 -9.98 7.84 5.64
C LEU A 20 -9.37 7.81 4.22
N ILE A 21 -8.87 8.96 3.73
CA ILE A 21 -8.48 9.12 2.32
C ILE A 21 -6.97 9.33 2.19
N ILE A 22 -6.32 8.49 1.37
CA ILE A 22 -5.01 8.73 0.79
C ILE A 22 -5.22 9.06 -0.69
N ALA A 23 -4.87 10.29 -1.10
CA ALA A 23 -5.17 10.80 -2.43
C ALA A 23 -3.98 10.75 -3.37
N GLY A 24 -4.21 10.29 -4.61
CA GLY A 24 -3.26 10.45 -5.71
C GLY A 24 -3.38 11.83 -6.36
N PHE A 25 -2.26 12.38 -6.84
CA PHE A 25 -2.22 13.65 -7.59
C PHE A 25 -1.17 13.61 -8.69
N ARG A 26 -1.13 14.61 -9.58
CA ARG A 26 -0.29 14.54 -10.80
C ARG A 26 0.93 15.45 -10.80
N GLU A 27 0.92 16.50 -10.00
CA GLU A 27 1.96 17.54 -10.01
C GLU A 27 3.27 17.03 -9.40
N SER A 28 4.39 17.45 -9.98
CA SER A 28 5.73 17.26 -9.43
C SER A 28 6.18 18.42 -8.52
N THR A 29 5.44 19.51 -8.53
CA THR A 29 5.60 20.68 -7.67
C THR A 29 4.23 21.20 -7.27
N ILE A 30 4.10 21.69 -6.06
CA ILE A 30 2.84 22.22 -5.54
C ILE A 30 2.93 23.71 -5.23
N THR A 31 1.79 24.35 -5.27
CA THR A 31 1.58 25.75 -4.87
C THR A 31 0.37 25.82 -3.94
N PRO A 32 0.14 26.92 -3.23
CA PRO A 32 -1.07 27.09 -2.42
C PRO A 32 -2.39 26.94 -3.20
N LYS A 33 -2.32 26.98 -4.55
CA LYS A 33 -3.50 26.83 -5.43
C LYS A 33 -3.66 25.41 -6.00
N SER A 34 -2.72 24.52 -5.73
CA SER A 34 -2.81 23.12 -6.18
C SER A 34 -3.98 22.40 -5.53
N ASP A 35 -4.72 21.59 -6.28
CA ASP A 35 -5.90 20.86 -5.77
C ASP A 35 -5.53 19.96 -4.58
N ILE A 36 -4.36 19.30 -4.62
CA ILE A 36 -3.93 18.45 -3.50
C ILE A 36 -3.74 19.25 -2.21
N VAL A 37 -3.24 20.51 -2.28
CA VAL A 37 -3.11 21.39 -1.12
C VAL A 37 -4.48 21.79 -0.58
N ARG A 38 -5.44 22.02 -1.47
CA ARG A 38 -6.84 22.25 -1.08
C ARG A 38 -7.44 21.03 -0.38
N TYR A 39 -7.22 19.81 -0.92
CA TYR A 39 -7.73 18.59 -0.29
C TYR A 39 -7.14 18.37 1.10
N ILE A 40 -5.84 18.63 1.29
CA ILE A 40 -5.19 18.56 2.60
C ILE A 40 -5.82 19.53 3.59
N LYS A 41 -6.04 20.80 3.18
CA LYS A 41 -6.51 21.86 4.09
C LYS A 41 -8.01 21.79 4.35
N ASP A 42 -8.81 21.65 3.29
CA ASP A 42 -10.27 21.79 3.40
C ASP A 42 -10.91 20.49 3.91
N TYR A 43 -10.41 19.34 3.42
CA TYR A 43 -10.98 18.03 3.76
C TYR A 43 -10.14 17.26 4.78
N ASN A 44 -8.95 17.77 5.17
CA ASN A 44 -8.10 17.13 6.16
C ASN A 44 -7.78 15.66 5.80
N ILE A 45 -7.44 15.38 4.52
CA ILE A 45 -7.07 14.02 4.08
C ILE A 45 -5.87 13.51 4.86
N SER A 46 -5.82 12.18 5.11
CA SER A 46 -4.76 11.56 5.92
C SER A 46 -3.44 11.41 5.20
N GLY A 47 -3.44 11.34 3.88
CA GLY A 47 -2.22 11.10 3.14
C GLY A 47 -2.32 11.29 1.64
N VAL A 48 -1.18 11.10 1.01
CA VAL A 48 -1.01 11.12 -0.44
C VAL A 48 -0.22 9.92 -0.90
N ILE A 49 -0.48 9.45 -2.14
CA ILE A 49 0.33 8.43 -2.82
C ILE A 49 1.08 9.05 -4.00
N LEU A 50 2.36 8.70 -4.09
CA LEU A 50 3.28 9.20 -5.12
C LEU A 50 3.53 8.17 -6.21
N TYR A 51 3.56 8.64 -7.45
CA TYR A 51 3.90 7.85 -8.63
C TYR A 51 5.00 8.54 -9.44
N ASP A 52 5.80 7.77 -10.16
CA ASP A 52 6.82 8.31 -11.05
C ASP A 52 6.27 8.60 -12.46
N GLU A 53 5.30 7.82 -12.92
CA GLU A 53 4.73 7.94 -14.26
C GLU A 53 3.21 8.07 -14.24
N ASP A 54 2.68 8.90 -15.14
CA ASP A 54 1.26 9.00 -15.44
C ASP A 54 0.94 8.07 -16.62
N MET A 55 0.30 6.94 -16.33
CA MET A 55 -0.02 5.94 -17.33
C MET A 55 -1.16 6.35 -18.28
N GLU A 56 -1.98 7.31 -17.89
CA GLU A 56 -3.07 7.84 -18.69
C GLU A 56 -2.61 8.95 -19.65
N ASN A 57 -1.60 9.73 -19.25
CA ASN A 57 -1.07 10.81 -20.06
C ASN A 57 0.03 10.34 -20.99
N LYS A 58 -0.34 9.97 -22.23
CA LYS A 58 0.62 9.50 -23.24
C LYS A 58 1.65 10.55 -23.70
N ARG A 59 1.36 11.86 -23.53
CA ARG A 59 2.22 12.96 -23.97
C ARG A 59 3.25 13.37 -22.92
N ASN A 60 2.85 13.42 -21.67
CA ASN A 60 3.73 13.71 -20.55
C ASN A 60 3.53 12.64 -19.47
N LYS A 61 4.48 11.71 -19.42
CA LYS A 61 4.44 10.61 -18.44
C LYS A 61 4.99 10.98 -17.07
N THR A 62 5.61 12.14 -16.93
CA THR A 62 6.17 12.58 -15.65
C THR A 62 5.05 12.88 -14.67
N ARG A 63 5.18 12.35 -13.45
CA ARG A 63 4.24 12.60 -12.35
C ARG A 63 4.98 13.21 -11.14
N ASN A 64 4.97 12.58 -10.00
CA ASN A 64 5.46 13.17 -8.75
C ASN A 64 7.00 13.09 -8.60
N VAL A 65 7.68 12.15 -9.29
CA VAL A 65 9.11 11.86 -9.09
C VAL A 65 9.93 12.26 -10.32
N ILE A 66 10.87 13.21 -10.14
CA ILE A 66 11.78 13.69 -11.19
C ILE A 66 13.25 13.57 -10.76
N SER A 67 13.54 13.87 -9.49
CA SER A 67 14.85 13.77 -8.87
C SER A 67 14.73 13.73 -7.36
N GLN A 68 15.77 13.32 -6.64
CA GLN A 68 15.79 13.32 -5.19
C GLN A 68 15.47 14.70 -4.60
N ARG A 69 16.15 15.75 -5.07
CA ARG A 69 15.96 17.12 -4.58
C ARG A 69 14.54 17.64 -4.85
N GLN A 70 14.01 17.39 -6.04
CA GLN A 70 12.65 17.80 -6.37
C GLN A 70 11.64 17.08 -5.44
N LEU A 71 11.83 15.77 -5.24
CA LEU A 71 10.94 14.96 -4.39
C LEU A 71 10.99 15.42 -2.91
N GLN A 72 12.18 15.73 -2.37
CA GLN A 72 12.31 16.32 -1.03
C GLN A 72 11.54 17.63 -0.89
N ASN A 73 11.61 18.50 -1.90
CA ASN A 73 10.87 19.76 -1.88
C ASN A 73 9.36 19.53 -1.96
N LEU A 74 8.92 18.57 -2.77
CA LEU A 74 7.51 18.21 -2.91
C LEU A 74 6.94 17.67 -1.59
N THR A 75 7.60 16.68 -1.00
CA THR A 75 7.14 16.03 0.25
C THR A 75 7.15 17.01 1.41
N LYS A 76 8.19 17.86 1.51
CA LYS A 76 8.23 18.94 2.49
C LYS A 76 7.06 19.90 2.30
N GLY A 77 6.79 20.36 1.09
CA GLY A 77 5.67 21.26 0.80
C GLY A 77 4.30 20.64 1.12
N LEU A 78 4.14 19.33 0.90
CA LEU A 78 2.93 18.60 1.31
C LEU A 78 2.78 18.57 2.83
N GLN A 79 3.82 18.23 3.58
CA GLN A 79 3.80 18.25 5.05
C GLN A 79 3.54 19.66 5.59
N ASP A 80 4.20 20.69 5.05
CA ASP A 80 4.01 22.09 5.45
C ASP A 80 2.57 22.60 5.15
N SER A 81 1.83 21.90 4.31
CA SER A 81 0.43 22.24 3.96
C SER A 81 -0.60 21.60 4.89
N SER A 82 -0.20 20.72 5.78
CA SER A 82 -1.07 19.98 6.70
C SER A 82 -0.81 20.37 8.15
N ASP A 83 -1.86 20.53 8.93
CA ASP A 83 -1.79 20.77 10.38
C ASP A 83 -1.49 19.48 11.16
N ASN A 84 -1.68 18.31 10.54
CA ASN A 84 -1.42 16.99 11.11
C ASN A 84 -0.29 16.29 10.34
N PRO A 85 0.42 15.35 10.95
CA PRO A 85 1.34 14.49 10.21
C PRO A 85 0.62 13.80 9.04
N LEU A 86 1.11 14.03 7.81
CA LEU A 86 0.55 13.48 6.59
C LEU A 86 1.27 12.17 6.24
N LEU A 87 0.51 11.13 5.90
CA LEU A 87 1.07 9.93 5.30
C LEU A 87 1.50 10.25 3.87
N ILE A 88 2.79 10.13 3.58
CA ILE A 88 3.32 10.25 2.22
C ILE A 88 3.76 8.86 1.79
N SER A 89 2.99 8.27 0.89
CA SER A 89 3.08 6.86 0.54
C SER A 89 3.57 6.62 -0.88
N ILE A 90 4.08 5.42 -1.11
CA ILE A 90 4.59 4.98 -2.41
C ILE A 90 4.52 3.46 -2.55
N ASP A 91 4.42 2.95 -3.80
CA ASP A 91 4.67 1.55 -4.14
C ASP A 91 6.13 1.37 -4.54
N GLN A 92 6.99 1.10 -3.58
CA GLN A 92 8.40 0.86 -3.83
C GLN A 92 8.75 -0.59 -3.44
N GLU A 93 8.42 -1.54 -4.35
CA GLU A 93 8.70 -2.97 -4.17
C GLU A 93 10.10 -3.37 -4.68
N GLY A 94 10.61 -2.61 -5.65
CA GLY A 94 11.76 -2.98 -6.48
C GLY A 94 11.33 -3.67 -7.79
N GLY A 95 12.30 -3.97 -8.67
CA GLY A 95 12.02 -4.61 -9.94
C GLY A 95 11.04 -3.83 -10.82
N LYS A 96 9.89 -4.43 -11.17
CA LYS A 96 8.88 -3.80 -12.03
C LYS A 96 8.06 -2.72 -11.32
N VAL A 97 7.83 -2.87 -10.02
CA VAL A 97 7.09 -1.89 -9.21
C VAL A 97 8.09 -1.05 -8.43
N ASN A 98 8.72 -0.15 -9.15
CA ASN A 98 9.82 0.68 -8.69
C ASN A 98 9.59 2.13 -9.15
N ARG A 99 9.32 3.03 -8.20
CA ARG A 99 9.10 4.46 -8.47
C ARG A 99 10.37 5.28 -8.32
N LEU A 100 11.26 4.84 -7.41
CA LEU A 100 12.56 5.48 -7.16
C LEU A 100 13.61 4.87 -8.09
N LYS A 101 13.57 5.26 -9.37
CA LYS A 101 14.43 4.70 -10.42
C LYS A 101 15.80 5.36 -10.47
N LYS A 102 16.79 4.62 -10.98
CA LYS A 102 18.16 5.10 -11.18
C LYS A 102 18.23 6.40 -12.00
N ARG A 103 17.37 6.58 -12.99
CA ARG A 103 17.27 7.81 -13.79
C ARG A 103 16.89 9.06 -12.99
N TYR A 104 16.32 8.89 -11.78
CA TYR A 104 15.98 9.98 -10.86
C TYR A 104 17.04 10.18 -9.75
N GLY A 105 18.18 9.47 -9.86
CA GLY A 105 19.30 9.57 -8.92
C GLY A 105 19.24 8.60 -7.75
N PHE A 106 18.35 7.61 -7.76
CA PHE A 106 18.26 6.57 -6.72
C PHE A 106 19.10 5.34 -7.08
N PRO A 107 19.42 4.48 -6.10
CA PRO A 107 20.00 3.16 -6.39
C PRO A 107 19.09 2.30 -7.27
N ASP A 108 19.64 1.25 -7.83
CA ASP A 108 18.86 0.21 -8.47
C ASP A 108 18.34 -0.76 -7.41
N PHE A 109 17.03 -0.99 -7.41
CA PHE A 109 16.36 -1.86 -6.44
C PHE A 109 15.93 -3.15 -7.12
N PRO A 110 16.53 -4.31 -6.75
CA PRO A 110 16.14 -5.60 -7.29
C PRO A 110 14.67 -5.92 -6.96
N SER A 111 14.09 -6.85 -7.71
CA SER A 111 12.75 -7.37 -7.44
C SER A 111 12.73 -8.19 -6.15
N TRP A 112 11.55 -8.30 -5.54
CA TRP A 112 11.38 -9.12 -4.36
C TRP A 112 11.67 -10.61 -4.64
N ASN A 113 11.43 -11.06 -5.87
CA ASN A 113 11.78 -12.40 -6.34
C ASN A 113 13.30 -12.62 -6.39
N GLU A 114 14.09 -11.63 -6.82
CA GLU A 114 15.57 -11.73 -6.79
C GLU A 114 16.10 -11.83 -5.37
N ILE A 115 15.53 -11.07 -4.42
CA ILE A 115 15.85 -11.20 -2.99
C ILE A 115 15.55 -12.62 -2.49
N GLY A 116 14.36 -13.17 -2.84
CA GLY A 116 13.99 -14.54 -2.49
C GLY A 116 14.82 -15.63 -3.16
N PHE A 117 15.35 -15.39 -4.35
CA PHE A 117 16.26 -16.29 -5.05
C PHE A 117 17.63 -16.37 -4.36
N ILE A 118 18.15 -15.22 -3.90
CA ILE A 118 19.41 -15.16 -3.14
C ILE A 118 19.25 -15.87 -1.79
N ASP A 119 18.06 -15.74 -1.14
CA ASP A 119 17.71 -16.40 0.12
C ASP A 119 18.72 -16.15 1.24
N ASP A 120 19.23 -14.92 1.33
CA ASP A 120 20.15 -14.47 2.37
C ASP A 120 19.51 -13.34 3.19
N VAL A 121 19.31 -13.61 4.48
CA VAL A 121 18.70 -12.65 5.42
C VAL A 121 19.55 -11.39 5.62
N GLN A 122 20.87 -11.49 5.52
CA GLN A 122 21.75 -10.32 5.60
C GLN A 122 21.62 -9.44 4.36
N ASN A 123 21.45 -10.05 3.20
CA ASN A 123 21.15 -9.34 1.96
C ASN A 123 19.80 -8.60 2.07
N THR A 124 18.75 -9.27 2.57
CA THR A 124 17.45 -8.63 2.81
C THR A 124 17.55 -7.44 3.75
N LYS A 125 18.31 -7.58 4.84
CA LYS A 125 18.55 -6.50 5.80
C LYS A 125 19.21 -5.29 5.14
N GLN A 126 20.33 -5.49 4.44
CA GLN A 126 21.07 -4.43 3.76
C GLN A 126 20.24 -3.75 2.67
N TYR A 127 19.50 -4.55 1.89
CA TYR A 127 18.56 -4.05 0.89
C TYR A 127 17.52 -3.13 1.51
N THR A 128 16.88 -3.58 2.60
CA THR A 128 15.80 -2.82 3.25
C THR A 128 16.31 -1.57 3.94
N GLU A 129 17.47 -1.63 4.57
CA GLU A 129 18.11 -0.44 5.17
C GLU A 129 18.41 0.62 4.11
N LEU A 130 18.97 0.23 2.97
CA LEU A 130 19.22 1.13 1.84
C LEU A 130 17.91 1.73 1.32
N LEU A 131 16.90 0.90 1.10
CA LEU A 131 15.57 1.32 0.64
C LEU A 131 14.93 2.31 1.61
N GLY A 132 14.89 1.98 2.88
CA GLY A 132 14.29 2.81 3.92
C GLY A 132 14.99 4.17 4.07
N ASN A 133 16.33 4.19 4.01
CA ASN A 133 17.10 5.43 4.01
C ASN A 133 16.80 6.30 2.78
N CYS A 134 16.62 5.69 1.61
CA CYS A 134 16.21 6.42 0.41
C CYS A 134 14.80 7.01 0.55
N LEU A 135 13.83 6.25 1.09
CA LEU A 135 12.46 6.69 1.31
C LEU A 135 12.39 7.83 2.32
N ASN A 136 12.94 7.62 3.51
CA ASN A 136 12.96 8.62 4.56
C ASN A 136 13.73 9.87 4.14
N GLY A 137 14.87 9.71 3.45
CA GLY A 137 15.69 10.81 2.96
C GLY A 137 14.96 11.76 2.00
N VAL A 138 13.87 11.32 1.37
CA VAL A 138 13.01 12.15 0.52
C VAL A 138 11.64 12.41 1.15
N GLY A 139 11.46 12.14 2.45
CA GLY A 139 10.26 12.47 3.22
C GLY A 139 9.06 11.53 2.98
N ILE A 140 9.30 10.32 2.47
CA ILE A 140 8.28 9.26 2.35
C ILE A 140 8.27 8.47 3.65
N ASN A 141 7.10 8.29 4.26
CA ASN A 141 6.92 7.65 5.57
C ASN A 141 6.02 6.40 5.55
N LEU A 142 5.49 6.03 4.38
CA LEU A 142 4.69 4.80 4.18
C LEU A 142 5.08 4.13 2.86
N ASN A 143 5.39 2.84 2.92
CA ASN A 143 5.66 2.03 1.72
C ASN A 143 4.68 0.86 1.62
N TYR A 144 4.03 0.70 0.46
CA TYR A 144 3.16 -0.44 0.18
C TYR A 144 3.99 -1.66 -0.24
N ALA A 145 4.79 -2.14 0.69
CA ALA A 145 5.64 -3.33 0.65
C ALA A 145 5.92 -3.82 2.08
N PRO A 146 6.30 -5.09 2.27
CA PRO A 146 6.57 -6.12 1.26
C PRO A 146 5.31 -6.79 0.73
N VAL A 147 5.45 -7.45 -0.43
CA VAL A 147 4.44 -8.34 -0.98
C VAL A 147 4.53 -9.69 -0.27
N LEU A 148 3.42 -10.12 0.35
CA LEU A 148 3.30 -11.42 1.04
C LEU A 148 2.71 -12.53 0.16
N ASP A 149 2.24 -12.18 -1.04
CA ASP A 149 1.70 -13.12 -2.00
C ASP A 149 2.73 -14.20 -2.34
N LEU A 150 2.30 -15.46 -2.41
CA LEU A 150 3.17 -16.58 -2.76
C LEU A 150 3.46 -16.63 -4.27
N ASP A 151 4.64 -17.13 -4.64
CA ASP A 151 5.07 -17.25 -6.04
C ASP A 151 4.51 -18.51 -6.69
N TYR A 152 3.56 -18.34 -7.58
CA TYR A 152 3.02 -19.41 -8.45
C TYR A 152 3.65 -19.39 -9.86
N GLY A 153 4.76 -18.68 -10.02
CA GLY A 153 5.52 -18.60 -11.27
C GLY A 153 4.80 -17.81 -12.36
N LYS A 154 5.18 -18.08 -13.61
CA LYS A 154 4.71 -17.32 -14.78
C LYS A 154 3.21 -17.48 -15.09
N SER A 155 2.54 -18.44 -14.49
CA SER A 155 1.10 -18.66 -14.65
C SER A 155 0.25 -17.67 -13.85
N SER A 156 0.81 -17.02 -12.87
CA SER A 156 0.13 -15.99 -12.05
C SER A 156 0.59 -14.58 -12.43
N TYR A 157 -0.26 -13.59 -12.16
CA TYR A 157 0.06 -12.18 -12.42
C TYR A 157 1.24 -11.69 -11.56
N ILE A 158 1.19 -11.97 -10.26
CA ILE A 158 2.22 -11.55 -9.30
C ILE A 158 3.56 -12.25 -9.58
N GLY A 159 3.56 -13.57 -9.79
CA GLY A 159 4.77 -14.33 -10.11
C GLY A 159 5.38 -13.95 -11.46
N ASN A 160 4.56 -13.76 -12.51
CA ASN A 160 5.05 -13.31 -13.82
C ASN A 160 5.68 -11.91 -13.78
N ALA A 161 5.30 -11.10 -12.81
CA ALA A 161 5.86 -9.77 -12.58
C ALA A 161 7.11 -9.78 -11.68
N ASN A 162 7.55 -10.94 -11.17
CA ASN A 162 8.64 -11.09 -10.19
C ASN A 162 8.39 -10.30 -8.88
N ARG A 163 7.13 -10.16 -8.47
CA ARG A 163 6.74 -9.40 -7.28
C ARG A 163 6.66 -10.26 -6.03
N ALA A 164 6.49 -11.58 -6.15
CA ALA A 164 6.49 -12.51 -5.02
C ALA A 164 7.90 -12.98 -4.68
N LEU A 165 8.22 -13.11 -3.39
CA LEU A 165 9.52 -13.54 -2.91
C LEU A 165 9.77 -15.02 -3.21
N SER A 166 8.82 -15.90 -2.86
CA SER A 166 8.95 -17.35 -2.93
C SER A 166 7.60 -18.04 -2.90
N LYS A 167 7.56 -19.28 -3.38
CA LYS A 167 6.42 -20.19 -3.16
C LYS A 167 6.37 -20.79 -1.74
N ASP A 168 7.49 -20.75 -1.01
CA ASP A 168 7.57 -21.23 0.36
C ASP A 168 7.13 -20.13 1.33
N PRO A 169 6.00 -20.31 2.03
CA PRO A 169 5.49 -19.31 2.95
C PRO A 169 6.45 -19.03 4.12
N ASN A 170 7.29 -20.00 4.53
CA ASN A 170 8.25 -19.75 5.61
C ASN A 170 9.37 -18.80 5.18
N LYS A 171 9.83 -18.89 3.92
CA LYS A 171 10.75 -17.89 3.38
C LYS A 171 10.11 -16.52 3.31
N VAL A 172 8.85 -16.42 2.82
CA VAL A 172 8.10 -15.16 2.78
C VAL A 172 8.00 -14.56 4.19
N ILE A 173 7.64 -15.35 5.20
CA ILE A 173 7.54 -14.90 6.60
C ILE A 173 8.89 -14.35 7.08
N ASN A 174 9.97 -15.14 6.94
CA ASN A 174 11.28 -14.78 7.47
C ASN A 174 11.81 -13.48 6.85
N HIS A 175 11.81 -13.38 5.53
CA HIS A 175 12.31 -12.19 4.83
C HIS A 175 11.42 -10.96 5.04
N SER A 176 10.09 -11.15 5.10
CA SER A 176 9.16 -10.05 5.33
C SER A 176 9.23 -9.50 6.75
N SER A 177 9.44 -10.36 7.77
CA SER A 177 9.70 -9.93 9.15
C SER A 177 10.93 -9.02 9.22
N ILE A 178 12.04 -9.41 8.58
CA ILE A 178 13.25 -8.61 8.48
C ILE A 178 12.98 -7.29 7.75
N PHE A 179 12.30 -7.34 6.61
CA PHE A 179 11.94 -6.15 5.83
C PHE A 179 11.13 -5.15 6.67
N ILE A 180 10.08 -5.59 7.33
CA ILE A 180 9.20 -4.76 8.16
C ILE A 180 10.02 -4.12 9.31
N SER A 181 10.81 -4.94 10.01
CA SER A 181 11.63 -4.49 11.14
C SER A 181 12.69 -3.46 10.72
N GLU A 182 13.42 -3.70 9.64
CA GLU A 182 14.47 -2.79 9.19
C GLU A 182 13.87 -1.49 8.60
N LEU A 183 12.76 -1.59 7.86
CA LEU A 183 12.09 -0.40 7.34
C LEU A 183 11.57 0.51 8.46
N LYS A 184 10.99 -0.09 9.50
CA LYS A 184 10.54 0.65 10.70
C LYS A 184 11.67 1.42 11.39
N LYS A 185 12.89 0.88 11.44
CA LYS A 185 14.06 1.57 12.03
C LYS A 185 14.42 2.84 11.28
N THR A 186 14.09 2.94 10.00
CA THR A 186 14.31 4.15 9.20
C THR A 186 13.17 5.17 9.31
N GLY A 187 12.13 4.89 10.09
CA GLY A 187 10.96 5.78 10.26
C GLY A 187 9.91 5.63 9.15
N VAL A 188 9.97 4.55 8.37
CA VAL A 188 9.00 4.27 7.29
C VAL A 188 8.12 3.09 7.70
N VAL A 189 6.79 3.27 7.64
CA VAL A 189 5.81 2.23 7.91
C VAL A 189 5.71 1.28 6.71
N SER A 190 5.63 -0.02 6.97
CA SER A 190 5.34 -1.06 5.98
C SER A 190 3.84 -1.32 5.90
N CYS A 191 3.30 -1.38 4.68
CA CYS A 191 1.97 -1.90 4.42
C CYS A 191 2.10 -3.18 3.59
N VAL A 192 1.83 -4.33 4.20
CA VAL A 192 1.91 -5.63 3.53
C VAL A 192 0.71 -5.86 2.62
N LYS A 193 0.89 -6.63 1.53
CA LYS A 193 -0.13 -6.83 0.49
C LYS A 193 0.03 -8.15 -0.25
N HIS A 194 -1.03 -8.67 -0.87
CA HIS A 194 -2.40 -8.19 -1.04
C HIS A 194 -3.36 -9.20 -0.37
N PHE A 195 -3.86 -8.89 0.82
CA PHE A 195 -4.74 -9.81 1.57
C PHE A 195 -6.05 -10.10 0.79
N PRO A 196 -6.57 -11.33 0.76
CA PRO A 196 -6.18 -12.53 1.52
C PRO A 196 -5.14 -13.43 0.82
N GLY A 197 -4.34 -12.90 -0.08
CA GLY A 197 -3.37 -13.59 -0.96
C GLY A 197 -3.85 -13.56 -2.41
N GLN A 198 -3.05 -12.90 -3.26
CA GLN A 198 -3.30 -12.75 -4.70
C GLN A 198 -2.30 -13.56 -5.53
N GLY A 199 -1.41 -14.31 -4.87
CA GLY A 199 -0.30 -15.00 -5.54
C GLY A 199 -0.76 -15.97 -6.62
N SER A 200 -1.84 -16.71 -6.38
CA SER A 200 -2.43 -17.69 -7.31
C SER A 200 -3.31 -17.05 -8.40
N GLY A 201 -3.55 -15.72 -8.34
CA GLY A 201 -4.39 -15.01 -9.30
C GLY A 201 -3.77 -14.97 -10.70
N ILE A 202 -4.52 -15.44 -11.70
CA ILE A 202 -4.09 -15.42 -13.10
C ILE A 202 -4.38 -14.04 -13.73
N GLY A 203 -5.50 -13.41 -13.34
CA GLY A 203 -5.93 -12.10 -13.81
C GLY A 203 -5.15 -10.94 -13.20
N ASP A 204 -5.22 -9.81 -13.91
CA ASP A 204 -4.71 -8.51 -13.48
C ASP A 204 -5.88 -7.65 -13.02
N THR A 205 -5.97 -7.36 -11.72
CA THR A 205 -7.05 -6.57 -11.11
C THR A 205 -7.15 -5.15 -11.66
N HIS A 206 -6.07 -4.62 -12.27
CA HIS A 206 -6.12 -3.37 -13.02
C HIS A 206 -6.94 -3.46 -14.32
N LYS A 207 -7.15 -4.67 -14.84
CA LYS A 207 -7.85 -4.91 -16.12
C LYS A 207 -9.26 -5.47 -15.95
N GLY A 208 -9.62 -5.91 -14.75
CA GLY A 208 -10.94 -6.47 -14.47
C GLY A 208 -10.96 -7.37 -13.23
N LEU A 209 -12.10 -7.96 -12.96
CA LEU A 209 -12.29 -8.85 -11.82
C LEU A 209 -11.40 -10.10 -11.93
N THR A 210 -10.66 -10.40 -10.89
CA THR A 210 -9.82 -11.59 -10.78
C THR A 210 -10.44 -12.57 -9.79
N ASP A 211 -11.01 -13.68 -10.31
CA ASP A 211 -11.58 -14.76 -9.51
C ASP A 211 -10.51 -15.81 -9.18
N ILE A 212 -10.18 -15.95 -7.90
CA ILE A 212 -9.18 -16.89 -7.40
C ILE A 212 -9.80 -18.14 -6.73
N THR A 213 -11.11 -18.32 -6.84
CA THR A 213 -11.84 -19.41 -6.15
C THR A 213 -11.26 -20.79 -6.38
N LYS A 214 -10.73 -21.06 -7.59
CA LYS A 214 -10.19 -22.37 -7.95
C LYS A 214 -8.68 -22.52 -7.78
N THR A 215 -7.96 -21.43 -7.59
CA THR A 215 -6.50 -21.41 -7.55
C THR A 215 -5.95 -21.11 -6.16
N TRP A 216 -6.69 -20.35 -5.37
CA TRP A 216 -6.31 -19.96 -4.01
C TRP A 216 -6.40 -21.14 -3.03
N SER A 217 -5.54 -21.15 -2.05
CA SER A 217 -5.59 -22.06 -0.93
C SER A 217 -5.22 -21.36 0.38
N GLU A 218 -5.61 -21.91 1.52
CA GLU A 218 -5.37 -21.32 2.84
C GLU A 218 -3.89 -21.10 3.17
N VAL A 219 -2.98 -21.73 2.45
CA VAL A 219 -1.54 -21.51 2.60
C VAL A 219 -1.16 -20.04 2.32
N GLU A 220 -1.92 -19.33 1.48
CA GLU A 220 -1.71 -17.91 1.19
C GLU A 220 -2.00 -16.99 2.39
N LEU A 221 -2.77 -17.46 3.38
CA LEU A 221 -2.98 -16.76 4.65
C LEU A 221 -1.83 -16.94 5.65
N LEU A 222 -0.97 -17.94 5.46
CA LEU A 222 0.03 -18.31 6.45
C LEU A 222 1.03 -17.18 6.77
N PRO A 223 1.55 -16.42 5.77
CA PRO A 223 2.40 -15.26 6.06
C PRO A 223 1.72 -14.22 6.93
N TYR A 224 0.46 -13.89 6.65
CA TYR A 224 -0.31 -12.93 7.44
C TYR A 224 -0.54 -13.44 8.86
N LYS A 225 -1.02 -14.70 9.03
CA LYS A 225 -1.26 -15.30 10.35
C LYS A 225 -0.01 -15.23 11.23
N LYS A 226 1.14 -15.63 10.68
CA LYS A 226 2.39 -15.67 11.46
C LYS A 226 2.90 -14.28 11.83
N LEU A 227 2.89 -13.33 10.92
CA LEU A 227 3.34 -11.97 11.21
C LEU A 227 2.38 -11.23 12.15
N ILE A 228 1.08 -11.52 12.12
CA ILE A 228 0.10 -11.01 13.10
C ILE A 228 0.35 -11.61 14.47
N GLU A 229 0.55 -12.94 14.58
CA GLU A 229 0.89 -13.62 15.84
C GLU A 229 2.16 -13.03 16.50
N GLN A 230 3.13 -12.62 15.69
CA GLN A 230 4.37 -11.97 16.11
C GLN A 230 4.20 -10.47 16.44
N ASN A 231 3.01 -9.90 16.18
CA ASN A 231 2.70 -8.49 16.37
C ASN A 231 3.62 -7.54 15.53
N GLU A 232 3.96 -7.97 14.33
CA GLU A 232 4.88 -7.23 13.44
C GLU A 232 4.15 -6.34 12.42
N LEU A 233 2.86 -6.60 12.12
CA LEU A 233 2.11 -5.88 11.11
C LEU A 233 1.45 -4.62 11.66
N GLU A 234 1.77 -3.47 11.06
CA GLU A 234 1.13 -2.18 11.35
C GLU A 234 0.00 -1.86 10.36
N MET A 235 0.15 -2.26 9.09
CA MET A 235 -0.82 -1.99 8.04
C MET A 235 -0.93 -3.15 7.06
N VAL A 236 -2.15 -3.48 6.65
CA VAL A 236 -2.48 -4.52 5.66
C VAL A 236 -3.34 -3.94 4.55
N MET A 237 -2.96 -4.17 3.30
CA MET A 237 -3.74 -3.80 2.13
C MET A 237 -4.61 -4.97 1.65
N ILE A 238 -5.90 -4.72 1.49
CA ILE A 238 -6.87 -5.67 0.96
C ILE A 238 -6.92 -5.57 -0.56
N SER A 239 -6.82 -6.70 -1.24
CA SER A 239 -6.89 -6.77 -2.70
C SER A 239 -8.33 -6.73 -3.23
N HIS A 240 -8.47 -6.59 -4.56
CA HIS A 240 -9.76 -6.65 -5.26
C HIS A 240 -10.07 -8.03 -5.84
N VAL A 241 -9.44 -9.09 -5.34
CA VAL A 241 -9.73 -10.45 -5.78
C VAL A 241 -11.10 -10.94 -5.30
N PHE A 242 -11.69 -11.85 -6.08
CA PHE A 242 -12.94 -12.50 -5.74
C PHE A 242 -12.68 -13.96 -5.37
N HIS A 243 -13.28 -14.43 -4.27
CA HIS A 243 -13.18 -15.82 -3.83
C HIS A 243 -14.52 -16.30 -3.23
N ARG A 244 -15.26 -17.14 -3.98
CA ARG A 244 -16.62 -17.58 -3.61
C ARG A 244 -16.71 -18.31 -2.27
N GLY A 245 -15.66 -19.02 -1.89
CA GLY A 245 -15.61 -19.74 -0.61
C GLY A 245 -15.44 -18.84 0.60
N LEU A 246 -14.81 -17.66 0.44
CA LEU A 246 -14.67 -16.66 1.50
C LEU A 246 -15.86 -15.70 1.52
N ASP A 247 -16.26 -15.20 0.34
CA ASP A 247 -17.49 -14.43 0.16
C ASP A 247 -18.08 -14.73 -1.24
N SER A 248 -19.34 -15.19 -1.27
CA SER A 248 -20.01 -15.54 -2.52
C SER A 248 -20.46 -14.34 -3.36
N ASN A 249 -20.48 -13.14 -2.79
CA ASN A 249 -21.13 -11.98 -3.37
C ASN A 249 -20.18 -10.81 -3.67
N LEU A 250 -19.15 -10.60 -2.84
CA LEU A 250 -18.33 -9.40 -2.89
C LEU A 250 -16.83 -9.73 -3.04
N PRO A 251 -16.05 -8.93 -3.76
CA PRO A 251 -14.60 -9.02 -3.77
C PRO A 251 -14.03 -8.68 -2.39
N ALA A 252 -12.80 -9.11 -2.10
CA ALA A 252 -12.22 -9.03 -0.77
C ALA A 252 -12.24 -7.62 -0.17
N SER A 253 -11.95 -6.59 -0.96
CA SER A 253 -11.94 -5.19 -0.51
C SER A 253 -13.32 -4.61 -0.14
N LEU A 254 -14.41 -5.25 -0.58
CA LEU A 254 -15.78 -4.83 -0.28
C LEU A 254 -16.48 -5.79 0.70
N SER A 255 -15.79 -6.85 1.13
CA SER A 255 -16.36 -7.95 1.93
C SER A 255 -16.10 -7.78 3.43
N ASN A 256 -17.16 -7.65 4.21
CA ASN A 256 -17.07 -7.69 5.67
C ASN A 256 -16.54 -9.04 6.16
N LYS A 257 -16.94 -10.16 5.52
CA LYS A 257 -16.47 -11.51 5.87
C LYS A 257 -14.96 -11.65 5.77
N ILE A 258 -14.34 -11.04 4.73
CA ILE A 258 -12.89 -11.13 4.52
C ILE A 258 -12.15 -10.10 5.36
N THR A 259 -12.63 -8.86 5.38
CA THR A 259 -11.92 -7.76 6.04
C THR A 259 -12.13 -7.75 7.55
N THR A 260 -13.38 -7.87 8.01
CA THR A 260 -13.68 -7.85 9.46
C THR A 260 -13.64 -9.25 10.04
N GLU A 261 -14.49 -10.17 9.58
CA GLU A 261 -14.61 -11.48 10.25
C GLU A 261 -13.29 -12.26 10.17
N LEU A 262 -12.68 -12.42 8.98
CA LEU A 262 -11.45 -13.19 8.83
C LEU A 262 -10.21 -12.43 9.35
N LEU A 263 -9.91 -11.23 8.82
CA LEU A 263 -8.65 -10.56 9.18
C LEU A 263 -8.70 -9.94 10.58
N ARG A 264 -9.77 -9.20 10.89
CA ARG A 264 -9.87 -8.49 12.17
C ARG A 264 -10.21 -9.43 13.34
N ASP A 265 -11.24 -10.30 13.17
CA ASP A 265 -11.79 -11.05 14.27
C ASP A 265 -11.17 -12.44 14.44
N GLU A 266 -10.97 -13.23 13.37
CA GLU A 266 -10.36 -14.55 13.48
C GLU A 266 -8.84 -14.46 13.63
N MET A 267 -8.18 -13.68 12.75
CA MET A 267 -6.72 -13.53 12.76
C MET A 267 -6.22 -12.50 13.77
N LYS A 268 -7.13 -11.75 14.45
CA LYS A 268 -6.82 -10.77 15.51
C LYS A 268 -5.92 -9.62 15.08
N PHE A 269 -5.94 -9.24 13.81
CA PHE A 269 -5.19 -8.09 13.34
C PHE A 269 -5.72 -6.79 13.96
N LYS A 270 -4.83 -5.99 14.55
CA LYS A 270 -5.18 -4.75 15.27
C LYS A 270 -4.74 -3.47 14.57
N GLY A 271 -3.93 -3.59 13.52
CA GLY A 271 -3.38 -2.45 12.78
C GLY A 271 -4.37 -1.81 11.81
N VAL A 272 -3.87 -0.98 10.94
CA VAL A 272 -4.68 -0.27 9.93
C VAL A 272 -4.96 -1.18 8.73
N ILE A 273 -6.21 -1.20 8.28
CA ILE A 273 -6.63 -1.91 7.07
C ILE A 273 -6.87 -0.87 5.98
N ILE A 274 -6.11 -0.97 4.88
CA ILE A 274 -6.27 -0.10 3.71
C ILE A 274 -6.80 -0.89 2.52
N CYS A 275 -7.59 -0.24 1.68
CA CYS A 275 -8.01 -0.81 0.39
C CYS A 275 -6.92 -0.58 -0.68
N ASP A 276 -6.77 -1.51 -1.62
CA ASP A 276 -6.10 -1.24 -2.90
C ASP A 276 -6.89 -0.17 -3.68
N ASP A 277 -6.32 0.41 -4.72
CA ASP A 277 -6.90 1.55 -5.45
C ASP A 277 -8.32 1.24 -5.98
N PRO A 278 -9.39 1.85 -5.44
CA PRO A 278 -10.76 1.58 -5.86
C PRO A 278 -11.06 2.04 -7.29
N SER A 279 -10.17 2.81 -7.93
CA SER A 279 -10.29 3.16 -9.35
C SER A 279 -9.92 2.02 -10.29
N MET A 280 -9.30 0.93 -9.76
CA MET A 280 -8.95 -0.26 -10.56
C MET A 280 -10.21 -0.88 -11.15
N LYS A 281 -10.10 -1.40 -12.40
CA LYS A 281 -11.24 -1.91 -13.17
C LYS A 281 -11.99 -3.06 -12.51
N ALA A 282 -11.33 -3.85 -11.66
CA ALA A 282 -11.97 -4.88 -10.86
C ALA A 282 -13.14 -4.31 -10.03
N ILE A 283 -13.06 -3.07 -9.60
CA ILE A 283 -14.09 -2.37 -8.82
C ILE A 283 -14.86 -1.39 -9.71
N SER A 284 -14.18 -0.44 -10.34
CA SER A 284 -14.80 0.70 -11.04
C SER A 284 -15.70 0.32 -12.23
N GLU A 285 -15.51 -0.87 -12.83
CA GLU A 285 -16.40 -1.37 -13.90
C GLU A 285 -17.63 -2.12 -13.34
N ASN A 286 -17.66 -2.45 -12.04
CA ASN A 286 -18.72 -3.28 -11.44
C ASN A 286 -19.55 -2.56 -10.38
N TYR A 287 -19.04 -1.48 -9.79
CA TYR A 287 -19.68 -0.74 -8.71
C TYR A 287 -19.61 0.76 -8.98
N SER A 288 -20.64 1.50 -8.56
CA SER A 288 -20.56 2.97 -8.51
C SER A 288 -19.52 3.41 -7.47
N LEU A 289 -19.00 4.62 -7.60
CA LEU A 289 -18.04 5.16 -6.62
C LEU A 289 -18.67 5.26 -5.23
N GLU A 290 -19.94 5.68 -5.16
CA GLU A 290 -20.70 5.80 -3.91
C GLU A 290 -20.88 4.42 -3.23
N ASP A 291 -21.37 3.42 -3.98
CA ASP A 291 -21.51 2.05 -3.46
C ASP A 291 -20.17 1.48 -3.00
N THR A 292 -19.10 1.74 -3.76
CA THR A 292 -17.75 1.28 -3.43
C THR A 292 -17.33 1.78 -2.05
N PHE A 293 -17.40 3.09 -1.80
CA PHE A 293 -17.01 3.64 -0.50
C PHE A 293 -17.92 3.18 0.65
N CYS A 294 -19.23 3.12 0.41
CA CYS A 294 -20.15 2.59 1.42
C CYS A 294 -19.83 1.13 1.78
N LEU A 295 -19.57 0.28 0.78
CA LEU A 295 -19.22 -1.13 1.00
C LEU A 295 -17.85 -1.27 1.69
N MET A 296 -16.85 -0.48 1.32
CA MET A 296 -15.53 -0.48 1.97
C MET A 296 -15.63 -0.14 3.46
N ILE A 297 -16.36 0.91 3.80
CA ILE A 297 -16.58 1.31 5.21
C ILE A 297 -17.29 0.18 5.96
N ASN A 298 -18.36 -0.39 5.38
CA ASN A 298 -19.09 -1.50 5.97
C ASN A 298 -18.27 -2.78 6.07
N ALA A 299 -17.30 -2.98 5.18
CA ALA A 299 -16.35 -4.08 5.26
C ALA A 299 -15.34 -3.94 6.41
N GLY A 300 -15.16 -2.74 6.96
CA GLY A 300 -14.19 -2.45 8.03
C GLY A 300 -12.86 -1.89 7.53
N ILE A 301 -12.80 -1.38 6.31
CA ILE A 301 -11.65 -0.65 5.77
C ILE A 301 -11.47 0.65 6.55
N ASN A 302 -10.23 0.98 6.91
CA ASN A 302 -9.88 2.21 7.63
C ASN A 302 -9.44 3.35 6.69
N MET A 303 -8.88 2.98 5.51
CA MET A 303 -8.35 3.96 4.56
C MET A 303 -8.46 3.45 3.13
#